data_8c143689af12b1b52e76be97f5ed0ba5
#
_entry.id   8c143689af12b1b52e76be97f5ed0ba5
#
_cell.length_a   1.000
_cell.length_b   1.000
_cell.length_c   1.000
_cell.angle_alpha   90.00
_cell.angle_beta   90.00
_cell.angle_gamma   90.00
#
_symmetry.space_group_name_H-M   'P 1'
#
loop_
_entity.id
_entity.type
_entity.pdbx_description
1 polymer ?
#
loop_
_entity_poly.entity_id
_entity_poly.type
_entity_poly.pdbx_seq_one_letter_code
_entity_poly.pdbx_strand_id
1 'polypeptide(L)'
;MKNQFFLFVLSLLTLTTYSQDNNTKKIDSLISYLEKNNQGIGNITIAKGGTTIYSKQFGQKKLKPEDQTPVNYHIGSVTKMLTATLIYQLVDAKKLQLDEKIANYFPEVPNAKNISIIDLLSHKSGLKDYVFKNDSLMYWLTEPVTESAIFSEIKRQGVAFQPGDSVRYSNTGYFLLTKILEKKYRKSYKAILEQQIIKPLHLQHTRSIAVGDSNKGVAKSFRYGMAWEEIKEFYFPNVAGVGDVVSTPEDMNTFMQALYSNKLISAKSLAIMQPVAKNRFGSGQMQFPFMEQTFYGHGGDTYGSHTIVAYNPKDQLGVTLILNGQEMTSSQYLIAVLNVLYDQPYTYPSFNTTYTPDPGTFTVLEGTYSGTGMPLKIKIATSGTKLTAQASGQTAFELQATGPNKFSKPSIQLEMEFHADQSMTLKQSGREFLLHKE
;
A
#
# COMPACT_ATOMS: atom_id res chain seq x y z
N MET A 1 36.24 38.62 -17.37
CA MET A 1 35.51 38.06 -16.24
C MET A 1 34.11 37.53 -16.61
N LYS A 2 33.39 38.06 -17.60
CA LYS A 2 32.04 37.56 -18.00
C LYS A 2 32.03 36.16 -18.64
N ASN A 3 33.08 35.76 -19.35
CA ASN A 3 33.13 34.45 -20.06
C ASN A 3 33.47 33.24 -19.16
N GLN A 4 34.13 33.44 -18.02
CA GLN A 4 34.44 32.34 -17.10
C GLN A 4 33.20 31.93 -16.25
N PHE A 5 32.29 32.87 -15.96
CA PHE A 5 31.07 32.57 -15.23
C PHE A 5 30.07 31.73 -16.04
N PHE A 6 30.04 31.93 -17.37
CA PHE A 6 29.16 31.17 -18.28
C PHE A 6 29.61 29.71 -18.45
N LEU A 7 30.92 29.46 -18.47
CA LEU A 7 31.48 28.11 -18.56
C LEU A 7 31.28 27.30 -17.29
N PHE A 8 31.28 27.94 -16.10
CA PHE A 8 31.04 27.26 -14.81
C PHE A 8 29.58 26.85 -14.63
N VAL A 9 28.63 27.68 -15.09
CA VAL A 9 27.18 27.36 -15.06
C VAL A 9 26.87 26.24 -16.06
N LEU A 10 27.48 26.22 -17.23
CA LEU A 10 27.29 25.16 -18.24
C LEU A 10 27.85 23.81 -17.74
N SER A 11 29.00 23.80 -17.05
CA SER A 11 29.61 22.57 -16.51
C SER A 11 28.79 21.97 -15.34
N LEU A 12 28.13 22.81 -14.50
CA LEU A 12 27.25 22.36 -13.45
C LEU A 12 25.96 21.75 -14.01
N LEU A 13 25.40 22.32 -15.07
CA LEU A 13 24.21 21.78 -15.76
C LEU A 13 24.50 20.43 -16.43
N THR A 14 25.67 20.25 -17.04
CA THR A 14 26.06 18.98 -17.66
C THR A 14 26.34 17.86 -16.63
N LEU A 15 26.90 18.20 -15.48
CA LEU A 15 27.15 17.22 -14.41
C LEU A 15 25.82 16.72 -13.78
N THR A 16 24.83 17.59 -13.60
CA THR A 16 23.52 17.21 -13.04
C THR A 16 22.73 16.32 -14.01
N THR A 17 22.76 16.61 -15.32
CA THR A 17 22.10 15.77 -16.34
C THR A 17 22.76 14.40 -16.48
N TYR A 18 24.08 14.32 -16.41
CA TYR A 18 24.81 13.06 -16.51
C TYR A 18 24.56 12.14 -15.28
N SER A 19 24.51 12.70 -14.07
CA SER A 19 24.19 11.94 -12.84
C SER A 19 22.75 11.42 -12.87
N GLN A 20 21.79 12.22 -13.32
CA GLN A 20 20.39 11.83 -13.42
C GLN A 20 20.18 10.70 -14.44
N ASP A 21 20.82 10.75 -15.60
CA ASP A 21 20.75 9.68 -16.62
C ASP A 21 21.35 8.36 -16.11
N ASN A 22 22.42 8.43 -15.32
CA ASN A 22 23.03 7.25 -14.69
C ASN A 22 22.11 6.61 -13.65
N ASN A 23 21.44 7.39 -12.81
CA ASN A 23 20.53 6.87 -11.78
C ASN A 23 19.28 6.25 -12.41
N THR A 24 18.71 6.81 -13.47
CA THR A 24 17.57 6.20 -14.18
C THR A 24 17.94 4.86 -14.80
N LYS A 25 19.14 4.71 -15.39
CA LYS A 25 19.64 3.41 -15.90
C LYS A 25 19.83 2.37 -14.79
N LYS A 26 20.35 2.77 -13.63
CA LYS A 26 20.49 1.87 -12.46
C LYS A 26 19.13 1.42 -11.95
N ILE A 27 18.14 2.33 -11.88
CA ILE A 27 16.75 2.00 -11.46
C ILE A 27 16.13 1.05 -12.48
N ASP A 28 16.29 1.30 -13.79
CA ASP A 28 15.77 0.41 -14.83
C ASP A 28 16.36 -1.00 -14.73
N SER A 29 17.66 -1.10 -14.46
CA SER A 29 18.35 -2.37 -14.23
C SER A 29 17.83 -3.09 -12.99
N LEU A 30 17.62 -2.36 -11.89
CA LEU A 30 17.03 -2.89 -10.65
C LEU A 30 15.62 -3.43 -10.89
N ILE A 31 14.73 -2.63 -11.48
CA ILE A 31 13.35 -3.05 -11.75
C ILE A 31 13.32 -4.25 -12.71
N SER A 32 14.14 -4.27 -13.75
CA SER A 32 14.28 -5.40 -14.66
C SER A 32 14.77 -6.67 -13.96
N TYR A 33 15.70 -6.53 -13.01
CA TYR A 33 16.16 -7.66 -12.19
C TYR A 33 15.04 -8.22 -11.30
N LEU A 34 14.29 -7.34 -10.63
CA LEU A 34 13.17 -7.74 -9.78
C LEU A 34 12.04 -8.38 -10.62
N GLU A 35 11.72 -7.81 -11.78
CA GLU A 35 10.77 -8.39 -12.74
C GLU A 35 11.19 -9.79 -13.18
N LYS A 36 12.45 -9.98 -13.59
CA LYS A 36 12.97 -11.28 -13.99
C LYS A 36 12.81 -12.35 -12.91
N ASN A 37 12.95 -11.96 -11.65
CA ASN A 37 12.85 -12.83 -10.48
C ASN A 37 11.44 -12.92 -9.87
N ASN A 38 10.38 -12.50 -10.59
CA ASN A 38 8.97 -12.54 -10.17
C ASN A 38 8.69 -11.77 -8.87
N GLN A 39 9.42 -10.69 -8.58
CA GLN A 39 9.26 -9.97 -7.33
C GLN A 39 8.07 -9.02 -7.32
N GLY A 40 7.48 -8.73 -8.46
CA GLY A 40 6.27 -7.93 -8.56
C GLY A 40 5.78 -7.73 -9.99
N ILE A 41 4.54 -7.27 -10.06
CA ILE A 41 3.87 -6.75 -11.26
C ILE A 41 3.32 -5.38 -10.91
N GLY A 42 3.59 -4.35 -11.69
CA GLY A 42 3.09 -3.02 -11.36
C GLY A 42 3.62 -1.91 -12.25
N ASN A 43 3.55 -0.71 -11.70
CA ASN A 43 4.03 0.51 -12.34
C ASN A 43 4.74 1.39 -11.30
N ILE A 44 5.87 1.96 -11.69
CA ILE A 44 6.62 2.92 -10.87
C ILE A 44 6.86 4.20 -11.66
N THR A 45 6.68 5.34 -11.00
CA THR A 45 7.05 6.65 -11.55
C THR A 45 7.80 7.48 -10.52
N ILE A 46 8.90 8.08 -10.96
CA ILE A 46 9.70 9.02 -10.19
C ILE A 46 9.58 10.39 -10.85
N ALA A 47 9.25 11.40 -10.05
CA ALA A 47 9.14 12.78 -10.51
C ALA A 47 10.00 13.71 -9.66
N LYS A 48 10.62 14.72 -10.25
CA LYS A 48 11.39 15.76 -9.57
C LYS A 48 10.94 17.13 -10.03
N GLY A 49 10.62 18.01 -9.09
CA GLY A 49 10.11 19.36 -9.43
C GLY A 49 8.82 19.32 -10.28
N GLY A 50 7.98 18.30 -10.13
CA GLY A 50 6.77 18.12 -10.94
C GLY A 50 6.98 17.50 -12.33
N THR A 51 8.24 17.19 -12.71
CA THR A 51 8.54 16.54 -13.99
C THR A 51 8.87 15.07 -13.77
N THR A 52 8.25 14.18 -14.53
CA THR A 52 8.58 12.75 -14.54
C THR A 52 10.00 12.56 -15.08
N ILE A 53 10.86 11.93 -14.30
CA ILE A 53 12.24 11.59 -14.66
C ILE A 53 12.44 10.11 -14.94
N TYR A 54 11.51 9.26 -14.47
CA TYR A 54 11.48 7.83 -14.75
C TYR A 54 10.05 7.31 -14.63
N SER A 55 9.62 6.44 -15.55
CA SER A 55 8.38 5.69 -15.46
C SER A 55 8.55 4.34 -16.13
N LYS A 56 8.05 3.29 -15.48
CA LYS A 56 8.10 1.92 -16.02
C LYS A 56 6.96 1.08 -15.50
N GLN A 57 6.24 0.48 -16.43
CA GLN A 57 5.37 -0.67 -16.20
C GLN A 57 6.20 -1.95 -16.32
N PHE A 58 6.03 -2.91 -15.40
CA PHE A 58 6.82 -4.14 -15.35
C PHE A 58 6.00 -5.34 -14.89
N GLY A 59 6.40 -6.53 -15.34
CA GLY A 59 5.79 -7.80 -14.96
C GLY A 59 4.53 -8.19 -15.72
N GLN A 60 3.84 -7.27 -16.40
CA GLN A 60 2.57 -7.52 -17.09
C GLN A 60 2.65 -8.60 -18.16
N LYS A 61 3.78 -8.73 -18.85
CA LYS A 61 4.00 -9.77 -19.88
C LYS A 61 3.89 -11.21 -19.35
N LYS A 62 3.91 -11.39 -18.03
CA LYS A 62 3.74 -12.67 -17.33
C LYS A 62 2.26 -13.01 -17.09
N LEU A 63 1.36 -12.08 -17.37
CA LEU A 63 -0.10 -12.23 -17.25
C LEU A 63 -0.71 -12.67 -18.56
N LYS A 64 -2.01 -13.00 -18.53
CA LYS A 64 -2.80 -13.24 -19.74
C LYS A 64 -2.86 -11.98 -20.60
N PRO A 65 -2.97 -12.09 -21.93
CA PRO A 65 -2.95 -10.93 -22.85
C PRO A 65 -3.93 -9.81 -22.48
N GLU A 66 -5.13 -10.16 -22.03
CA GLU A 66 -6.17 -9.21 -21.63
C GLU A 66 -5.81 -8.37 -20.38
N ASP A 67 -4.85 -8.83 -19.59
CA ASP A 67 -4.43 -8.20 -18.33
C ASP A 67 -3.09 -7.43 -18.47
N GLN A 68 -2.48 -7.42 -19.67
CA GLN A 68 -1.13 -6.87 -19.87
C GLN A 68 -1.09 -5.35 -20.03
N THR A 69 -2.22 -4.68 -20.26
CA THR A 69 -2.26 -3.23 -20.55
C THR A 69 -3.26 -2.50 -19.65
N PRO A 70 -3.10 -2.57 -18.30
CA PRO A 70 -3.93 -1.78 -17.42
C PRO A 70 -3.63 -0.28 -17.59
N VAL A 71 -4.68 0.56 -17.49
CA VAL A 71 -4.56 2.02 -17.54
C VAL A 71 -4.35 2.58 -16.14
N ASN A 72 -5.06 2.05 -15.15
CA ASN A 72 -4.99 2.48 -13.77
C ASN A 72 -5.06 1.30 -12.79
N TYR A 73 -4.74 1.57 -11.54
CA TYR A 73 -4.54 0.57 -10.48
C TYR A 73 -5.31 0.98 -9.22
N HIS A 74 -5.75 0.02 -8.43
CA HIS A 74 -6.26 0.26 -7.08
C HIS A 74 -5.14 0.78 -6.17
N ILE A 75 -5.36 1.96 -5.57
CA ILE A 75 -4.37 2.58 -4.69
C ILE A 75 -4.64 2.35 -3.20
N GLY A 76 -5.72 1.62 -2.87
CA GLY A 76 -6.06 1.29 -1.49
C GLY A 76 -6.08 2.51 -0.57
N SER A 77 -5.51 2.38 0.61
CA SER A 77 -5.52 3.43 1.64
C SER A 77 -4.83 4.75 1.27
N VAL A 78 -4.10 4.83 0.16
CA VAL A 78 -3.63 6.11 -0.40
C VAL A 78 -4.81 7.06 -0.66
N THR A 79 -6.01 6.52 -0.92
CA THR A 79 -7.29 7.26 -0.97
C THR A 79 -7.48 8.22 0.20
N LYS A 80 -6.99 7.85 1.40
CA LYS A 80 -7.15 8.67 2.60
C LYS A 80 -6.46 10.03 2.52
N MET A 81 -5.38 10.14 1.76
CA MET A 81 -4.75 11.44 1.50
C MET A 81 -5.69 12.39 0.75
N LEU A 82 -6.41 11.86 -0.25
CA LEU A 82 -7.39 12.61 -1.02
C LEU A 82 -8.57 13.03 -0.13
N THR A 83 -9.11 12.09 0.66
CA THR A 83 -10.21 12.37 1.61
C THR A 83 -9.82 13.41 2.66
N ALA A 84 -8.62 13.30 3.25
CA ALA A 84 -8.12 14.29 4.20
C ALA A 84 -7.96 15.67 3.55
N THR A 85 -7.43 15.73 2.33
CA THR A 85 -7.32 16.99 1.57
C THR A 85 -8.68 17.67 1.38
N LEU A 86 -9.73 16.90 1.03
CA LEU A 86 -11.10 17.40 0.91
C LEU A 86 -11.66 17.97 2.23
N ILE A 87 -11.34 17.31 3.36
CA ILE A 87 -11.69 17.82 4.70
C ILE A 87 -10.99 19.14 4.98
N TYR A 88 -9.67 19.22 4.70
CA TYR A 88 -8.92 20.46 4.92
C TYR A 88 -9.34 21.59 3.99
N GLN A 89 -9.83 21.31 2.79
CA GLN A 89 -10.48 22.34 1.94
C GLN A 89 -11.72 22.94 2.61
N LEU A 90 -12.55 22.12 3.27
CA LEU A 90 -13.69 22.63 4.07
C LEU A 90 -13.21 23.44 5.29
N VAL A 91 -12.11 23.05 5.91
CA VAL A 91 -11.52 23.80 7.05
C VAL A 91 -11.01 25.16 6.59
N ASP A 92 -10.25 25.21 5.50
CA ASP A 92 -9.74 26.46 4.90
C ASP A 92 -10.87 27.39 4.46
N ALA A 93 -11.97 26.80 3.95
CA ALA A 93 -13.19 27.54 3.60
C ALA A 93 -14.06 27.92 4.83
N LYS A 94 -13.64 27.60 6.07
CA LYS A 94 -14.38 27.83 7.32
C LYS A 94 -15.76 27.16 7.35
N LYS A 95 -15.95 26.07 6.61
CA LYS A 95 -17.18 25.28 6.55
C LYS A 95 -17.17 24.07 7.49
N LEU A 96 -16.03 23.77 8.07
CA LEU A 96 -15.82 22.69 9.04
C LEU A 96 -14.73 23.12 10.03
N GLN A 97 -14.84 22.70 11.29
CA GLN A 97 -13.81 22.92 12.31
C GLN A 97 -13.20 21.57 12.73
N LEU A 98 -11.90 21.54 12.97
CA LEU A 98 -11.18 20.30 13.31
C LEU A 98 -11.58 19.73 14.68
N ASP A 99 -11.97 20.58 15.61
CA ASP A 99 -12.48 20.24 16.96
C ASP A 99 -13.97 19.96 17.02
N GLU A 100 -14.68 20.14 15.89
CA GLU A 100 -16.11 19.84 15.80
C GLU A 100 -16.38 18.36 16.12
N LYS A 101 -17.41 18.12 16.96
CA LYS A 101 -17.74 16.76 17.41
C LYS A 101 -18.58 16.01 16.39
N ILE A 102 -18.23 14.73 16.18
CA ILE A 102 -18.94 13.90 15.20
C ILE A 102 -20.38 13.60 15.60
N ALA A 103 -20.78 13.83 16.87
CA ALA A 103 -22.16 13.74 17.32
C ALA A 103 -23.11 14.67 16.55
N ASN A 104 -22.59 15.78 15.97
CA ASN A 104 -23.36 16.67 15.11
C ASN A 104 -23.82 16.01 13.80
N TYR A 105 -23.16 14.89 13.42
CA TYR A 105 -23.42 14.16 12.17
C TYR A 105 -23.96 12.76 12.42
N PHE A 106 -23.46 12.09 13.47
CA PHE A 106 -23.69 10.68 13.78
C PHE A 106 -23.82 10.49 15.30
N PRO A 107 -24.91 10.95 15.93
CA PRO A 107 -25.09 10.83 17.38
C PRO A 107 -25.15 9.38 17.86
N GLU A 108 -25.47 8.44 16.95
CA GLU A 108 -25.58 7.00 17.20
C GLU A 108 -24.24 6.26 17.23
N VAL A 109 -23.16 6.88 16.75
CA VAL A 109 -21.82 6.27 16.75
C VAL A 109 -21.29 6.24 18.20
N PRO A 110 -20.68 5.11 18.63
CA PRO A 110 -20.12 5.01 19.98
C PRO A 110 -19.15 6.14 20.29
N ASN A 111 -19.35 6.77 21.46
CA ASN A 111 -18.52 7.89 21.95
C ASN A 111 -18.52 9.16 21.06
N ALA A 112 -19.49 9.32 20.17
CA ALA A 112 -19.54 10.43 19.20
C ALA A 112 -19.42 11.84 19.83
N LYS A 113 -19.92 12.02 21.06
CA LYS A 113 -19.89 13.32 21.78
C LYS A 113 -18.47 13.75 22.15
N ASN A 114 -17.52 12.81 22.23
CA ASN A 114 -16.15 13.07 22.62
C ASN A 114 -15.18 13.06 21.43
N ILE A 115 -15.53 12.38 20.34
CA ILE A 115 -14.71 12.27 19.13
C ILE A 115 -14.83 13.54 18.31
N SER A 116 -13.69 14.12 17.89
CA SER A 116 -13.61 15.27 16.98
C SER A 116 -13.20 14.87 15.57
N ILE A 117 -13.33 15.79 14.61
CA ILE A 117 -12.88 15.59 13.22
C ILE A 117 -11.39 15.27 13.17
N ILE A 118 -10.56 15.98 13.96
CA ILE A 118 -9.10 15.71 13.98
C ILE A 118 -8.78 14.34 14.56
N ASP A 119 -9.59 13.81 15.50
CA ASP A 119 -9.40 12.47 16.03
C ASP A 119 -9.66 11.40 14.96
N LEU A 120 -10.63 11.60 14.07
CA LEU A 120 -10.86 10.72 12.92
C LEU A 120 -9.68 10.78 11.93
N LEU A 121 -9.27 12.00 11.54
CA LEU A 121 -8.18 12.23 10.59
C LEU A 121 -6.86 11.61 11.04
N SER A 122 -6.55 11.68 12.34
CA SER A 122 -5.26 11.28 12.93
C SER A 122 -5.27 9.90 13.57
N HIS A 123 -6.34 9.10 13.36
CA HIS A 123 -6.50 7.76 13.93
C HIS A 123 -6.50 7.71 15.47
N LYS A 124 -7.00 8.77 16.11
CA LYS A 124 -7.09 8.94 17.57
C LYS A 124 -8.50 8.79 18.14
N SER A 125 -9.47 8.43 17.31
CA SER A 125 -10.89 8.34 17.71
C SER A 125 -11.19 7.22 18.70
N GLY A 126 -10.36 6.20 18.77
CA GLY A 126 -10.61 4.98 19.53
C GLY A 126 -11.63 4.03 18.88
N LEU A 127 -12.30 4.43 17.79
CA LEU A 127 -13.24 3.55 17.07
C LEU A 127 -12.51 2.34 16.50
N LYS A 128 -13.06 1.15 16.71
CA LYS A 128 -12.58 -0.09 16.09
C LYS A 128 -12.84 -0.07 14.60
N ASP A 129 -12.14 -0.94 13.88
CA ASP A 129 -12.10 -0.93 12.42
C ASP A 129 -13.20 -1.82 11.82
N TYR A 130 -14.19 -1.22 11.15
CA TYR A 130 -15.31 -1.94 10.55
C TYR A 130 -14.89 -2.92 9.44
N VAL A 131 -13.73 -2.73 8.86
CA VAL A 131 -13.20 -3.63 7.81
C VAL A 131 -12.96 -5.04 8.35
N PHE A 132 -12.65 -5.15 9.65
CA PHE A 132 -12.44 -6.41 10.33
C PHE A 132 -13.67 -6.82 11.13
N LYS A 133 -14.53 -7.67 10.55
CA LYS A 133 -15.71 -8.20 11.22
C LYS A 133 -15.33 -9.40 12.10
N ASN A 134 -15.70 -9.35 13.40
CA ASN A 134 -15.43 -10.41 14.40
C ASN A 134 -13.93 -10.72 14.59
N ASP A 135 -13.07 -9.71 14.58
CA ASP A 135 -11.59 -9.84 14.69
C ASP A 135 -10.97 -10.79 13.65
N SER A 136 -11.74 -11.19 12.65
CA SER A 136 -11.32 -12.02 11.53
C SER A 136 -11.52 -11.28 10.22
N LEU A 137 -10.84 -11.77 9.24
CA LEU A 137 -10.64 -11.26 7.90
C LEU A 137 -11.81 -10.52 7.25
N MET A 138 -11.42 -9.56 6.51
CA MET A 138 -12.10 -8.57 5.66
C MET A 138 -13.07 -9.12 4.61
N TYR A 139 -13.24 -10.44 4.48
CA TYR A 139 -13.98 -11.06 3.36
C TYR A 139 -15.46 -10.64 3.24
N TRP A 140 -16.07 -10.12 4.28
CA TRP A 140 -17.43 -9.60 4.20
C TRP A 140 -17.55 -8.38 3.27
N LEU A 141 -16.47 -7.69 2.94
CA LEU A 141 -16.43 -6.55 2.03
C LEU A 141 -16.18 -6.93 0.55
N THR A 142 -16.06 -8.19 0.22
CA THR A 142 -15.94 -8.65 -1.18
C THR A 142 -17.27 -8.68 -1.92
N GLU A 143 -18.37 -8.61 -1.18
CA GLU A 143 -19.73 -8.51 -1.70
C GLU A 143 -20.36 -7.16 -1.37
N PRO A 144 -21.39 -6.69 -2.09
CA PRO A 144 -22.09 -5.46 -1.78
C PRO A 144 -22.63 -5.44 -0.34
N VAL A 145 -22.25 -4.41 0.42
CA VAL A 145 -22.73 -4.18 1.79
C VAL A 145 -23.43 -2.83 1.85
N THR A 146 -24.60 -2.79 2.49
CA THR A 146 -25.34 -1.53 2.65
C THR A 146 -24.65 -0.61 3.66
N GLU A 147 -24.78 0.69 3.49
CA GLU A 147 -24.29 1.69 4.44
C GLU A 147 -24.82 1.44 5.85
N SER A 148 -26.12 1.09 5.98
CA SER A 148 -26.75 0.71 7.25
C SER A 148 -26.06 -0.48 7.93
N ALA A 149 -25.65 -1.48 7.17
CA ALA A 149 -24.91 -2.64 7.70
C ALA A 149 -23.52 -2.24 8.21
N ILE A 150 -22.83 -1.31 7.52
CA ILE A 150 -21.55 -0.75 7.98
C ILE A 150 -21.73 0.02 9.29
N PHE A 151 -22.74 0.91 9.39
CA PHE A 151 -23.02 1.62 10.64
C PHE A 151 -23.38 0.68 11.78
N SER A 152 -24.17 -0.38 11.50
CA SER A 152 -24.48 -1.41 12.48
C SER A 152 -23.24 -2.12 13.00
N GLU A 153 -22.28 -2.43 12.12
CA GLU A 153 -21.02 -3.04 12.51
C GLU A 153 -20.14 -2.10 13.33
N ILE A 154 -20.04 -0.81 12.95
CA ILE A 154 -19.34 0.22 13.73
C ILE A 154 -19.91 0.31 15.15
N LYS A 155 -21.24 0.35 15.26
CA LYS A 155 -21.93 0.39 16.56
C LYS A 155 -21.66 -0.87 17.38
N ARG A 156 -21.72 -2.05 16.77
CA ARG A 156 -21.46 -3.34 17.42
C ARG A 156 -20.05 -3.44 17.96
N GLN A 157 -19.05 -3.00 17.20
CA GLN A 157 -17.64 -3.08 17.60
C GLN A 157 -17.28 -2.10 18.72
N GLY A 158 -17.88 -0.92 18.75
CA GLY A 158 -17.64 0.09 19.77
C GLY A 158 -16.26 0.73 19.69
N VAL A 159 -15.71 1.10 20.86
CA VAL A 159 -14.43 1.76 21.00
C VAL A 159 -13.40 0.86 21.70
N ALA A 160 -12.12 1.08 21.43
CA ALA A 160 -10.99 0.40 22.07
C ALA A 160 -10.33 1.27 23.16
N PHE A 161 -10.41 2.61 23.05
CA PHE A 161 -9.84 3.58 23.97
C PHE A 161 -10.57 4.93 23.84
N GLN A 162 -10.33 5.85 24.77
CA GLN A 162 -10.90 7.20 24.70
C GLN A 162 -10.20 8.06 23.63
N PRO A 163 -10.92 8.98 22.97
CA PRO A 163 -10.32 9.86 21.96
C PRO A 163 -9.11 10.61 22.50
N GLY A 164 -8.02 10.56 21.75
CA GLY A 164 -6.74 11.21 22.12
C GLY A 164 -5.78 10.36 22.95
N ASP A 165 -6.22 9.32 23.64
CA ASP A 165 -5.36 8.51 24.54
C ASP A 165 -4.32 7.69 23.78
N SER A 166 -4.63 7.29 22.56
CA SER A 166 -3.77 6.45 21.74
C SER A 166 -3.93 6.72 20.25
N VAL A 167 -3.05 6.15 19.46
CA VAL A 167 -3.13 6.15 18.00
C VAL A 167 -3.28 4.72 17.51
N ARG A 168 -4.40 4.42 16.84
CA ARG A 168 -4.64 3.13 16.22
C ARG A 168 -5.32 3.33 14.87
N TYR A 169 -4.65 2.88 13.82
CA TYR A 169 -5.21 2.94 12.48
C TYR A 169 -6.62 2.36 12.44
N SER A 170 -7.57 3.11 11.86
CA SER A 170 -8.96 2.70 11.75
C SER A 170 -9.57 3.24 10.45
N ASN A 171 -10.08 2.34 9.63
CA ASN A 171 -10.83 2.68 8.42
C ASN A 171 -12.17 3.34 8.76
N THR A 172 -12.75 3.04 9.93
CA THR A 172 -13.99 3.64 10.42
C THR A 172 -13.91 5.16 10.46
N GLY A 173 -12.77 5.72 10.88
CA GLY A 173 -12.57 7.17 10.90
C GLY A 173 -12.76 7.80 9.52
N TYR A 174 -12.15 7.22 8.51
CA TYR A 174 -12.22 7.73 7.13
C TYR A 174 -13.56 7.47 6.45
N PHE A 175 -14.23 6.37 6.78
CA PHE A 175 -15.62 6.15 6.37
C PHE A 175 -16.52 7.29 6.88
N LEU A 176 -16.44 7.63 8.17
CA LEU A 176 -17.21 8.72 8.75
C LEU A 176 -16.85 10.09 8.14
N LEU A 177 -15.55 10.37 7.90
CA LEU A 177 -15.11 11.58 7.20
C LEU A 177 -15.71 11.67 5.78
N THR A 178 -15.75 10.56 5.06
CA THR A 178 -16.42 10.49 3.75
C THR A 178 -17.90 10.86 3.86
N LYS A 179 -18.61 10.32 4.85
CA LYS A 179 -20.02 10.64 5.07
C LYS A 179 -20.23 12.11 5.48
N ILE A 180 -19.30 12.71 6.22
CA ILE A 180 -19.31 14.14 6.53
C ILE A 180 -19.14 14.97 5.24
N LEU A 181 -18.21 14.60 4.37
CA LEU A 181 -18.04 15.25 3.06
C LEU A 181 -19.32 15.19 2.25
N GLU A 182 -19.94 14.02 2.13
CA GLU A 182 -21.20 13.84 1.39
C GLU A 182 -22.33 14.70 1.96
N LYS A 183 -22.46 14.79 3.29
CA LYS A 183 -23.45 15.69 3.96
C LYS A 183 -23.16 17.17 3.68
N LYS A 184 -21.88 17.59 3.80
CA LYS A 184 -21.50 19.01 3.60
C LYS A 184 -21.66 19.48 2.16
N TYR A 185 -21.25 18.66 1.18
CA TYR A 185 -21.35 18.97 -0.24
C TYR A 185 -22.70 18.61 -0.87
N ARG A 186 -23.51 17.77 -0.22
CA ARG A 186 -24.77 17.19 -0.76
C ARG A 186 -24.54 16.47 -2.09
N LYS A 187 -23.45 15.74 -2.20
CA LYS A 187 -23.00 15.00 -3.38
C LYS A 187 -22.34 13.69 -2.96
N SER A 188 -22.25 12.72 -3.89
CA SER A 188 -21.46 11.51 -3.65
C SER A 188 -19.97 11.82 -3.54
N TYR A 189 -19.24 10.99 -2.80
CA TYR A 189 -17.78 11.11 -2.66
C TYR A 189 -17.09 11.20 -4.04
N LYS A 190 -17.48 10.33 -5.00
CA LYS A 190 -17.00 10.38 -6.38
C LYS A 190 -17.14 11.76 -7.01
N ALA A 191 -18.32 12.38 -6.90
CA ALA A 191 -18.56 13.70 -7.48
C ALA A 191 -17.77 14.81 -6.78
N ILE A 192 -17.57 14.69 -5.47
CA ILE A 192 -16.77 15.64 -4.67
C ILE A 192 -15.30 15.54 -5.11
N LEU A 193 -14.74 14.33 -5.14
CA LEU A 193 -13.36 14.07 -5.54
C LEU A 193 -13.09 14.59 -6.95
N GLU A 194 -14.01 14.29 -7.88
CA GLU A 194 -13.94 14.76 -9.27
C GLU A 194 -13.85 16.29 -9.37
N GLN A 195 -14.71 16.99 -8.63
CA GLN A 195 -14.81 18.45 -8.73
C GLN A 195 -13.70 19.19 -7.99
N GLN A 196 -13.26 18.66 -6.84
CA GLN A 196 -12.37 19.39 -5.94
C GLN A 196 -10.89 19.06 -6.13
N ILE A 197 -10.58 17.89 -6.70
CA ILE A 197 -9.19 17.41 -6.88
C ILE A 197 -8.90 17.02 -8.32
N ILE A 198 -9.68 16.09 -8.90
CA ILE A 198 -9.35 15.49 -10.20
C ILE A 198 -9.35 16.54 -11.31
N LYS A 199 -10.45 17.25 -11.48
CA LYS A 199 -10.57 18.30 -12.52
C LYS A 199 -9.57 19.44 -12.35
N PRO A 200 -9.41 20.05 -11.15
CA PRO A 200 -8.45 21.13 -10.95
C PRO A 200 -7.00 20.73 -11.23
N LEU A 201 -6.62 19.47 -11.02
CA LEU A 201 -5.28 18.95 -11.25
C LEU A 201 -5.12 18.25 -12.59
N HIS A 202 -6.21 18.12 -13.38
CA HIS A 202 -6.21 17.38 -14.66
C HIS A 202 -5.72 15.92 -14.52
N LEU A 203 -6.09 15.22 -13.44
CA LEU A 203 -5.72 13.83 -13.23
C LEU A 203 -6.51 12.92 -14.19
N GLN A 204 -5.86 12.45 -15.24
CA GLN A 204 -6.54 11.77 -16.35
C GLN A 204 -7.00 10.35 -16.02
N HIS A 205 -6.33 9.70 -15.06
CA HIS A 205 -6.51 8.29 -14.76
C HIS A 205 -6.91 8.04 -13.30
N THR A 206 -7.32 9.08 -12.57
CA THR A 206 -7.76 8.98 -11.19
C THR A 206 -9.27 9.05 -11.11
N ARG A 207 -9.90 8.11 -10.39
CA ARG A 207 -11.32 8.15 -10.09
C ARG A 207 -11.68 7.30 -8.88
N SER A 208 -12.75 7.65 -8.18
CA SER A 208 -13.40 6.80 -7.19
C SER A 208 -14.29 5.77 -7.90
N ILE A 209 -14.27 4.52 -7.44
CA ILE A 209 -15.12 3.44 -7.95
C ILE A 209 -16.48 3.49 -7.24
N ALA A 210 -17.54 3.73 -8.00
CA ALA A 210 -18.92 3.73 -7.50
C ALA A 210 -19.69 2.50 -8.01
N VAL A 211 -20.88 2.28 -7.44
CA VAL A 211 -21.80 1.23 -7.88
C VAL A 211 -22.14 1.41 -9.36
N GLY A 212 -21.98 0.34 -10.14
CA GLY A 212 -22.28 0.33 -11.59
C GLY A 212 -21.15 0.86 -12.47
N ASP A 213 -20.02 1.29 -11.90
CA ASP A 213 -18.87 1.69 -12.71
C ASP A 213 -18.21 0.50 -13.41
N SER A 214 -17.72 0.76 -14.62
CA SER A 214 -16.92 -0.21 -15.37
C SER A 214 -15.52 -0.34 -14.78
N ASN A 215 -15.03 -1.58 -14.64
CA ASN A 215 -13.64 -1.88 -14.29
C ASN A 215 -12.73 -2.02 -15.53
N LYS A 216 -13.21 -1.66 -16.73
CA LYS A 216 -12.39 -1.71 -17.95
C LYS A 216 -11.14 -0.84 -17.79
N GLY A 217 -9.98 -1.43 -18.05
CA GLY A 217 -8.68 -0.77 -17.93
C GLY A 217 -8.15 -0.66 -16.48
N VAL A 218 -8.89 -1.15 -15.49
CA VAL A 218 -8.38 -1.28 -14.11
C VAL A 218 -7.58 -2.57 -13.99
N ALA A 219 -6.39 -2.47 -13.43
CA ALA A 219 -5.55 -3.64 -13.15
C ALA A 219 -6.27 -4.61 -12.21
N LYS A 220 -6.30 -5.88 -12.56
CA LYS A 220 -6.66 -6.95 -11.64
C LYS A 220 -5.52 -7.18 -10.63
N SER A 221 -5.85 -7.79 -9.51
CA SER A 221 -4.90 -8.12 -8.46
C SER A 221 -4.46 -9.57 -8.55
N PHE A 222 -3.18 -9.80 -8.27
CA PHE A 222 -2.57 -11.12 -8.39
C PHE A 222 -1.78 -11.50 -7.13
N ARG A 223 -1.70 -12.80 -6.88
CA ARG A 223 -0.80 -13.41 -5.91
C ARG A 223 0.16 -14.35 -6.64
N TYR A 224 1.41 -14.35 -6.22
CA TYR A 224 2.39 -15.30 -6.76
C TYR A 224 2.38 -16.60 -5.96
N GLY A 225 2.14 -17.69 -6.66
CA GLY A 225 2.35 -19.04 -6.16
C GLY A 225 3.45 -19.72 -6.99
N MET A 226 3.08 -20.61 -7.88
CA MET A 226 3.94 -21.11 -8.96
C MET A 226 3.89 -20.21 -10.20
N ALA A 227 2.83 -19.46 -10.33
CA ALA A 227 2.60 -18.42 -11.32
C ALA A 227 1.80 -17.27 -10.68
N TRP A 228 1.59 -16.20 -11.42
CA TRP A 228 0.69 -15.12 -11.00
C TRP A 228 -0.76 -15.56 -11.22
N GLU A 229 -1.52 -15.64 -10.13
CA GLU A 229 -2.92 -16.06 -10.09
C GLU A 229 -3.79 -14.87 -9.68
N GLU A 230 -4.87 -14.64 -10.44
CA GLU A 230 -5.87 -13.59 -10.13
C GLU A 230 -6.54 -13.90 -8.78
N ILE A 231 -6.70 -12.88 -7.95
CA ILE A 231 -7.41 -12.97 -6.68
C ILE A 231 -8.62 -12.05 -6.66
N LYS A 232 -9.66 -12.46 -5.90
CA LYS A 232 -10.84 -11.65 -5.68
C LYS A 232 -10.50 -10.47 -4.78
N GLU A 233 -10.91 -9.28 -5.18
CA GLU A 233 -10.72 -8.01 -4.47
C GLU A 233 -11.96 -7.58 -3.69
N PHE A 234 -11.84 -6.45 -3.00
CA PHE A 234 -12.98 -5.75 -2.40
C PHE A 234 -14.06 -5.43 -3.42
N TYR A 235 -15.32 -5.41 -2.98
CA TYR A 235 -16.32 -4.61 -3.66
C TYR A 235 -16.07 -3.15 -3.29
N PHE A 236 -15.31 -2.45 -4.10
CA PHE A 236 -14.73 -1.12 -3.80
C PHE A 236 -15.74 -0.04 -3.39
N PRO A 237 -17.02 -0.05 -3.86
CA PRO A 237 -18.02 0.88 -3.33
C PRO A 237 -18.25 0.78 -1.80
N ASN A 238 -17.93 -0.36 -1.16
CA ASN A 238 -18.03 -0.52 0.30
C ASN A 238 -17.00 0.33 1.07
N VAL A 239 -15.94 0.75 0.40
CA VAL A 239 -14.79 1.47 1.00
C VAL A 239 -14.59 2.85 0.37
N ALA A 240 -15.69 3.48 -0.10
CA ALA A 240 -15.66 4.81 -0.69
C ALA A 240 -14.97 5.83 0.24
N GLY A 241 -13.99 6.57 -0.29
CA GLY A 241 -13.16 7.53 0.44
C GLY A 241 -12.19 6.93 1.45
N VAL A 242 -12.13 5.61 1.54
CA VAL A 242 -11.26 4.84 2.44
C VAL A 242 -10.17 4.11 1.65
N GLY A 243 -10.56 3.52 0.49
CA GLY A 243 -9.67 2.69 -0.31
C GLY A 243 -10.19 2.37 -1.72
N ASP A 244 -11.17 3.09 -2.21
CA ASP A 244 -11.90 2.83 -3.47
C ASP A 244 -11.28 3.48 -4.72
N VAL A 245 -10.28 4.34 -4.55
CA VAL A 245 -9.73 5.10 -5.68
C VAL A 245 -8.82 4.23 -6.53
N VAL A 246 -8.95 4.38 -7.84
CA VAL A 246 -7.97 3.92 -8.82
C VAL A 246 -7.22 5.10 -9.41
N SER A 247 -5.92 4.91 -9.70
CA SER A 247 -5.04 5.96 -10.18
C SER A 247 -3.82 5.39 -10.94
N THR A 248 -2.92 6.27 -11.34
CA THR A 248 -1.59 5.95 -11.85
C THR A 248 -0.51 6.55 -10.95
N PRO A 249 0.74 6.07 -11.01
CA PRO A 249 1.84 6.68 -10.29
C PRO A 249 2.07 8.15 -10.69
N GLU A 250 1.86 8.49 -11.96
CA GLU A 250 2.00 9.86 -12.49
C GLU A 250 0.98 10.81 -11.86
N ASP A 251 -0.30 10.40 -11.83
CA ASP A 251 -1.37 11.20 -11.22
C ASP A 251 -1.12 11.41 -9.73
N MET A 252 -0.63 10.39 -9.03
CA MET A 252 -0.31 10.50 -7.60
C MET A 252 0.88 11.42 -7.34
N ASN A 253 1.93 11.38 -8.15
CA ASN A 253 3.03 12.34 -8.07
C ASN A 253 2.55 13.78 -8.35
N THR A 254 1.65 13.96 -9.31
CA THR A 254 1.02 15.26 -9.60
C THR A 254 0.20 15.76 -8.41
N PHE A 255 -0.58 14.89 -7.79
CA PHE A 255 -1.33 15.21 -6.57
C PHE A 255 -0.39 15.64 -5.42
N MET A 256 0.69 14.89 -5.16
CA MET A 256 1.64 15.22 -4.10
C MET A 256 2.35 16.56 -4.36
N GLN A 257 2.81 16.80 -5.58
CA GLN A 257 3.40 18.08 -5.96
C GLN A 257 2.41 19.25 -5.74
N ALA A 258 1.15 19.08 -6.11
CA ALA A 258 0.11 20.10 -5.91
C ALA A 258 -0.19 20.34 -4.43
N LEU A 259 -0.25 19.26 -3.62
CA LEU A 259 -0.48 19.33 -2.18
C LEU A 259 0.64 20.13 -1.49
N TYR A 260 1.90 19.79 -1.77
CA TYR A 260 3.08 20.41 -1.15
C TYR A 260 3.43 21.80 -1.72
N SER A 261 2.87 22.17 -2.86
CA SER A 261 2.92 23.54 -3.37
C SER A 261 1.73 24.41 -2.95
N ASN A 262 0.94 23.95 -1.98
CA ASN A 262 -0.24 24.65 -1.42
C ASN A 262 -1.32 25.01 -2.45
N LYS A 263 -1.43 24.26 -3.55
CA LYS A 263 -2.46 24.46 -4.57
C LYS A 263 -3.83 23.91 -4.13
N LEU A 264 -3.84 22.94 -3.20
CA LEU A 264 -5.06 22.24 -2.78
C LEU A 264 -5.58 22.73 -1.43
N ILE A 265 -4.69 23.01 -0.49
CA ILE A 265 -4.98 23.50 0.86
C ILE A 265 -3.95 24.53 1.28
N SER A 266 -4.25 25.30 2.32
CA SER A 266 -3.32 26.31 2.86
C SER A 266 -2.07 25.67 3.48
N ALA A 267 -0.98 26.43 3.55
CA ALA A 267 0.25 26.00 4.24
C ALA A 267 -0.01 25.64 5.72
N LYS A 268 -0.94 26.35 6.38
CA LYS A 268 -1.37 26.07 7.75
C LYS A 268 -2.03 24.69 7.85
N SER A 269 -2.95 24.39 6.95
CA SER A 269 -3.64 23.09 6.91
C SER A 269 -2.67 21.96 6.56
N LEU A 270 -1.75 22.18 5.61
CA LEU A 270 -0.71 21.19 5.28
C LEU A 270 0.19 20.88 6.48
N ALA A 271 0.60 21.89 7.24
CA ALA A 271 1.41 21.69 8.45
C ALA A 271 0.70 20.85 9.53
N ILE A 272 -0.63 21.02 9.69
CA ILE A 272 -1.45 20.20 10.60
C ILE A 272 -1.63 18.78 10.03
N MET A 273 -1.73 18.64 8.72
CA MET A 273 -1.92 17.37 8.03
C MET A 273 -0.70 16.44 8.16
N GLN A 274 0.50 17.02 8.25
CA GLN A 274 1.74 16.25 8.37
C GLN A 274 1.84 15.51 9.71
N PRO A 275 2.45 14.31 9.73
CA PRO A 275 2.79 13.61 10.97
C PRO A 275 3.75 14.43 11.84
N VAL A 276 3.54 14.45 13.15
CA VAL A 276 4.52 14.97 14.10
C VAL A 276 5.57 13.89 14.41
N ALA A 277 6.81 14.29 14.72
CA ALA A 277 8.00 13.42 14.81
C ALA A 277 7.85 12.14 15.66
N LYS A 278 6.94 12.11 16.63
CA LYS A 278 6.68 10.93 17.49
C LYS A 278 5.57 10.00 16.96
N ASN A 279 4.79 10.44 15.98
CA ASN A 279 3.66 9.68 15.44
C ASN A 279 3.91 9.37 13.97
N ARG A 280 3.84 8.09 13.60
CA ARG A 280 3.93 7.69 12.19
C ARG A 280 2.76 8.20 11.33
N PHE A 281 1.62 8.52 11.96
CA PHE A 281 0.39 8.93 11.28
C PHE A 281 0.10 10.41 11.57
N GLY A 282 -0.07 11.19 10.51
CA GLY A 282 -0.73 12.49 10.50
C GLY A 282 -2.18 12.34 10.04
N SER A 283 -2.74 13.42 9.51
CA SER A 283 -4.08 13.43 8.93
C SER A 283 -4.03 12.93 7.48
N GLY A 284 -4.20 11.63 7.29
CA GLY A 284 -4.14 10.99 5.97
C GLY A 284 -2.74 10.87 5.37
N GLN A 285 -1.70 11.21 6.11
CA GLN A 285 -0.32 11.03 5.70
C GLN A 285 0.46 10.18 6.71
N MET A 286 1.48 9.53 6.20
CA MET A 286 2.51 8.82 6.94
C MET A 286 3.86 9.47 6.68
N GLN A 287 4.81 9.25 7.58
CA GLN A 287 6.19 9.66 7.43
C GLN A 287 7.07 8.45 7.14
N PHE A 288 7.91 8.56 6.13
CA PHE A 288 8.89 7.55 5.74
C PHE A 288 10.30 8.15 5.90
N PRO A 289 11.00 7.90 7.01
CA PRO A 289 12.38 8.34 7.16
C PRO A 289 13.30 7.51 6.27
N PHE A 290 14.23 8.18 5.62
CA PHE A 290 15.29 7.55 4.85
C PHE A 290 16.59 8.33 5.07
N MET A 291 17.51 7.80 5.88
CA MET A 291 18.72 8.50 6.31
C MET A 291 18.37 9.89 6.92
N GLU A 292 19.00 10.95 6.42
CA GLU A 292 18.71 12.35 6.82
C GLU A 292 17.50 12.96 6.09
N GLN A 293 16.83 12.18 5.24
CA GLN A 293 15.69 12.64 4.46
C GLN A 293 14.37 12.20 5.11
N THR A 294 13.35 13.00 4.92
CA THR A 294 11.99 12.67 5.32
C THR A 294 11.07 12.72 4.12
N PHE A 295 10.40 11.61 3.88
CA PHE A 295 9.34 11.52 2.88
C PHE A 295 7.98 11.49 3.57
N TYR A 296 7.00 12.10 2.94
CA TYR A 296 5.61 12.09 3.37
C TYR A 296 4.74 11.45 2.29
N GLY A 297 3.69 10.77 2.69
CA GLY A 297 2.78 10.11 1.77
C GLY A 297 1.93 9.08 2.48
N HIS A 298 1.59 7.98 1.81
CA HIS A 298 0.82 6.90 2.41
C HIS A 298 1.08 5.58 1.70
N GLY A 299 1.00 4.49 2.43
CA GLY A 299 0.89 3.14 1.87
C GLY A 299 -0.56 2.79 1.57
N GLY A 300 -0.79 1.91 0.62
CA GLY A 300 -2.13 1.43 0.29
C GLY A 300 -2.11 -0.05 -0.01
N ASP A 301 -2.93 -0.80 0.71
CA ASP A 301 -3.07 -2.23 0.52
C ASP A 301 -4.53 -2.58 0.26
N THR A 302 -4.73 -3.47 -0.71
CA THR A 302 -5.95 -4.23 -0.92
C THR A 302 -5.62 -5.70 -0.71
N TYR A 303 -6.39 -6.64 -1.24
CA TYR A 303 -6.03 -8.06 -1.14
C TYR A 303 -4.81 -8.42 -1.99
N GLY A 304 -4.56 -7.72 -3.08
CA GLY A 304 -3.42 -8.00 -3.95
C GLY A 304 -2.82 -6.80 -4.66
N SER A 305 -3.35 -5.59 -4.42
CA SER A 305 -2.73 -4.36 -4.87
C SER A 305 -2.03 -3.66 -3.70
N HIS A 306 -0.79 -3.23 -3.91
CA HIS A 306 0.08 -2.65 -2.87
C HIS A 306 0.74 -1.38 -3.42
N THR A 307 0.38 -0.26 -2.84
CA THR A 307 0.82 1.05 -3.29
C THR A 307 1.71 1.71 -2.24
N ILE A 308 2.72 2.44 -2.67
CA ILE A 308 3.41 3.41 -1.84
C ILE A 308 3.57 4.71 -2.61
N VAL A 309 3.14 5.80 -1.99
CA VAL A 309 3.35 7.17 -2.46
C VAL A 309 4.24 7.85 -1.45
N ALA A 310 5.42 8.30 -1.88
CA ALA A 310 6.41 8.95 -1.03
C ALA A 310 6.89 10.25 -1.70
N TYR A 311 6.82 11.36 -0.99
CA TYR A 311 7.21 12.68 -1.47
C TYR A 311 8.15 13.37 -0.49
N ASN A 312 9.33 13.79 -0.97
CA ASN A 312 10.26 14.63 -0.22
C ASN A 312 10.07 16.10 -0.64
N PRO A 313 9.50 16.95 0.23
CA PRO A 313 9.26 18.35 -0.13
C PRO A 313 10.52 19.17 -0.28
N LYS A 314 11.61 18.82 0.42
CA LYS A 314 12.89 19.54 0.32
C LYS A 314 13.53 19.36 -1.06
N ASP A 315 13.53 18.13 -1.56
CA ASP A 315 14.13 17.79 -2.86
C ASP A 315 13.10 17.87 -4.00
N GLN A 316 11.81 18.11 -3.68
CA GLN A 316 10.67 18.04 -4.58
C GLN A 316 10.64 16.70 -5.35
N LEU A 317 11.01 15.62 -4.66
CA LEU A 317 11.14 14.28 -5.22
C LEU A 317 9.94 13.42 -4.83
N GLY A 318 9.18 12.99 -5.83
CA GLY A 318 8.08 12.04 -5.69
C GLY A 318 8.48 10.65 -6.21
N VAL A 319 8.22 9.62 -5.42
CA VAL A 319 8.33 8.22 -5.82
C VAL A 319 7.00 7.56 -5.55
N THR A 320 6.32 7.14 -6.61
CA THR A 320 5.09 6.36 -6.51
C THR A 320 5.27 5.02 -7.18
N LEU A 321 4.99 3.96 -6.44
CA LEU A 321 4.97 2.58 -6.90
C LEU A 321 3.59 1.98 -6.62
N ILE A 322 2.98 1.35 -7.63
CA ILE A 322 1.74 0.60 -7.48
C ILE A 322 2.00 -0.82 -8.02
N LEU A 323 1.87 -1.80 -7.13
CA LEU A 323 1.98 -3.22 -7.46
C LEU A 323 0.59 -3.83 -7.47
N ASN A 324 0.20 -4.48 -8.54
CA ASN A 324 -1.02 -5.31 -8.60
C ASN A 324 -0.72 -6.81 -8.40
N GLY A 325 0.49 -7.10 -7.97
CA GLY A 325 0.99 -8.38 -7.49
C GLY A 325 2.38 -8.20 -6.92
N GLN A 326 2.66 -8.73 -5.72
CA GLN A 326 3.96 -8.57 -5.08
C GLN A 326 4.46 -9.84 -4.40
N GLU A 327 5.76 -10.04 -4.45
CA GLU A 327 6.55 -10.92 -3.60
C GLU A 327 7.49 -10.07 -2.74
N MET A 328 8.20 -9.13 -3.32
CA MET A 328 8.95 -8.11 -2.60
C MET A 328 8.01 -6.96 -2.23
N THR A 329 8.00 -6.55 -0.96
CA THR A 329 7.06 -5.52 -0.47
C THR A 329 7.30 -4.15 -1.11
N SER A 330 6.24 -3.35 -1.26
CA SER A 330 6.34 -1.98 -1.78
C SER A 330 7.33 -1.12 -1.01
N SER A 331 7.47 -1.32 0.31
CA SER A 331 8.46 -0.64 1.16
C SER A 331 9.91 -1.03 0.80
N GLN A 332 10.15 -2.32 0.51
CA GLN A 332 11.47 -2.77 0.07
C GLN A 332 11.84 -2.21 -1.30
N TYR A 333 10.87 -2.14 -2.24
CA TYR A 333 11.06 -1.45 -3.52
C TYR A 333 11.42 0.02 -3.32
N LEU A 334 10.69 0.74 -2.45
CA LEU A 334 10.96 2.15 -2.15
C LEU A 334 12.39 2.33 -1.63
N ILE A 335 12.80 1.53 -0.63
CA ILE A 335 14.16 1.61 -0.05
C ILE A 335 15.21 1.34 -1.14
N ALA A 336 15.03 0.32 -1.98
CA ALA A 336 15.94 -0.01 -3.05
C ALA A 336 16.10 1.15 -4.06
N VAL A 337 14.98 1.75 -4.47
CA VAL A 337 14.97 2.90 -5.38
C VAL A 337 15.61 4.13 -4.74
N LEU A 338 15.31 4.41 -3.46
CA LEU A 338 15.89 5.54 -2.74
C LEU A 338 17.41 5.38 -2.55
N ASN A 339 17.92 4.17 -2.31
CA ASN A 339 19.35 3.92 -2.26
C ASN A 339 20.01 4.34 -3.58
N VAL A 340 19.43 4.00 -4.73
CA VAL A 340 19.96 4.42 -6.04
C VAL A 340 19.85 5.93 -6.22
N LEU A 341 18.71 6.55 -5.89
CA LEU A 341 18.47 7.99 -6.08
C LEU A 341 19.39 8.87 -5.24
N TYR A 342 19.79 8.38 -4.06
CA TYR A 342 20.68 9.08 -3.13
C TYR A 342 22.11 8.53 -3.14
N ASP A 343 22.50 7.80 -4.20
CA ASP A 343 23.84 7.24 -4.41
C ASP A 343 24.37 6.43 -3.22
N GLN A 344 23.46 5.72 -2.53
CA GLN A 344 23.82 4.83 -1.44
C GLN A 344 24.23 3.45 -1.95
N PRO A 345 25.14 2.75 -1.26
CA PRO A 345 25.45 1.37 -1.58
C PRO A 345 24.18 0.51 -1.55
N TYR A 346 23.91 -0.20 -2.62
CA TYR A 346 22.80 -1.13 -2.70
C TYR A 346 23.23 -2.43 -3.37
N THR A 347 23.09 -3.52 -2.63
CA THR A 347 23.27 -4.87 -3.17
C THR A 347 21.91 -5.42 -3.57
N TYR A 348 21.78 -5.94 -4.79
CA TYR A 348 20.57 -6.59 -5.24
C TYR A 348 20.26 -7.78 -4.34
N PRO A 349 18.99 -7.94 -3.91
CA PRO A 349 18.62 -9.11 -3.12
C PRO A 349 18.90 -10.39 -3.91
N SER A 350 19.48 -11.38 -3.25
CA SER A 350 19.66 -12.69 -3.87
C SER A 350 18.36 -13.48 -3.76
N PHE A 351 17.85 -13.93 -4.90
CA PHE A 351 16.71 -14.84 -4.99
C PHE A 351 17.15 -16.26 -5.39
N ASN A 352 18.45 -16.45 -5.57
CA ASN A 352 19.00 -17.78 -5.80
C ASN A 352 19.14 -18.51 -4.45
N THR A 353 18.66 -19.71 -4.39
CA THR A 353 18.93 -20.59 -3.27
C THR A 353 20.41 -20.91 -3.25
N THR A 354 21.09 -20.67 -2.14
CA THR A 354 22.48 -21.11 -1.94
C THR A 354 22.56 -22.64 -1.80
N TYR A 355 21.41 -23.29 -1.67
CA TYR A 355 21.29 -24.74 -1.50
C TYR A 355 20.37 -25.33 -2.57
N THR A 356 20.88 -26.30 -3.32
CA THR A 356 20.08 -27.10 -4.25
C THR A 356 19.78 -28.44 -3.57
N PRO A 357 18.54 -28.66 -3.11
CA PRO A 357 18.18 -29.92 -2.49
C PRO A 357 18.16 -31.05 -3.53
N ASP A 358 18.41 -32.24 -3.10
CA ASP A 358 18.11 -33.46 -3.88
C ASP A 358 16.57 -33.61 -3.93
N PRO A 359 15.93 -33.55 -5.11
CA PRO A 359 14.49 -33.76 -5.24
C PRO A 359 14.00 -35.11 -4.68
N GLY A 360 14.86 -36.14 -4.65
CA GLY A 360 14.54 -37.44 -4.06
C GLY A 360 14.26 -37.39 -2.55
N THR A 361 14.75 -36.34 -1.86
CA THR A 361 14.48 -36.14 -0.42
C THR A 361 13.11 -35.55 -0.13
N PHE A 362 12.43 -34.96 -1.11
CA PHE A 362 11.16 -34.26 -0.90
C PHE A 362 10.01 -35.19 -0.51
N THR A 363 10.00 -36.43 -1.01
CA THR A 363 8.95 -37.42 -0.71
C THR A 363 8.81 -37.69 0.78
N VAL A 364 9.90 -37.61 1.54
CA VAL A 364 9.86 -37.78 3.00
C VAL A 364 9.18 -36.59 3.69
N LEU A 365 9.28 -35.41 3.10
CA LEU A 365 8.73 -34.16 3.63
C LEU A 365 7.27 -33.94 3.25
N GLU A 366 6.77 -34.63 2.22
CA GLU A 366 5.39 -34.52 1.79
C GLU A 366 4.41 -35.00 2.87
N GLY A 367 3.32 -34.27 3.04
CA GLY A 367 2.26 -34.59 3.99
C GLY A 367 1.50 -33.37 4.46
N THR A 368 0.56 -33.61 5.35
CA THR A 368 -0.19 -32.54 6.05
C THR A 368 0.37 -32.42 7.46
N TYR A 369 0.67 -31.21 7.86
CA TYR A 369 1.22 -30.88 9.17
C TYR A 369 0.23 -30.05 9.97
N SER A 370 0.05 -30.38 11.25
CA SER A 370 -0.82 -29.66 12.17
C SER A 370 -0.20 -29.60 13.58
N GLY A 371 -0.61 -28.65 14.40
CA GLY A 371 -0.07 -28.49 15.75
C GLY A 371 -0.86 -27.53 16.62
N THR A 372 -0.59 -27.61 17.92
CA THR A 372 -1.25 -26.76 18.91
C THR A 372 -0.89 -25.29 18.70
N GLY A 373 -1.88 -24.41 18.75
CA GLY A 373 -1.69 -22.95 18.58
C GLY A 373 -1.71 -22.45 17.15
N MET A 374 -1.75 -23.36 16.14
CA MET A 374 -1.93 -23.02 14.73
C MET A 374 -3.27 -23.56 14.20
N PRO A 375 -4.24 -22.70 13.86
CA PRO A 375 -5.57 -23.14 13.43
C PRO A 375 -5.62 -23.72 12.01
N LEU A 376 -4.56 -23.52 11.22
CA LEU A 376 -4.47 -23.96 9.83
C LEU A 376 -3.58 -25.19 9.73
N LYS A 377 -3.99 -26.16 8.90
CA LYS A 377 -3.12 -27.27 8.49
C LYS A 377 -2.26 -26.81 7.32
N ILE A 378 -1.02 -27.29 7.28
CA ILE A 378 -0.06 -26.99 6.22
C ILE A 378 0.17 -28.24 5.40
N LYS A 379 -0.24 -28.24 4.15
CA LYS A 379 0.06 -29.31 3.19
C LYS A 379 1.39 -29.02 2.52
N ILE A 380 2.31 -29.97 2.57
CA ILE A 380 3.59 -29.98 1.85
C ILE A 380 3.49 -30.96 0.72
N ALA A 381 3.86 -30.55 -0.48
CA ALA A 381 3.82 -31.38 -1.69
C ALA A 381 4.97 -31.04 -2.64
N THR A 382 5.35 -31.98 -3.47
CA THR A 382 6.34 -31.79 -4.53
C THR A 382 5.66 -31.32 -5.81
N SER A 383 6.27 -30.36 -6.48
CA SER A 383 5.88 -29.89 -7.81
C SER A 383 7.13 -29.85 -8.71
N GLY A 384 7.34 -30.88 -9.52
CA GLY A 384 8.57 -31.05 -10.29
C GLY A 384 9.78 -31.19 -9.39
N THR A 385 10.75 -30.28 -9.50
CA THR A 385 11.97 -30.26 -8.67
C THR A 385 11.87 -29.33 -7.47
N LYS A 386 10.66 -28.92 -7.07
CA LYS A 386 10.41 -27.90 -6.05
C LYS A 386 9.45 -28.40 -5.00
N LEU A 387 9.63 -27.95 -3.77
CA LEU A 387 8.70 -28.20 -2.66
C LEU A 387 7.72 -27.04 -2.56
N THR A 388 6.46 -27.35 -2.32
CA THR A 388 5.38 -26.36 -2.16
C THR A 388 4.73 -26.50 -0.80
N ALA A 389 4.23 -25.38 -0.25
CA ALA A 389 3.41 -25.37 0.95
C ALA A 389 2.04 -24.73 0.65
N GLN A 390 1.01 -25.26 1.31
CA GLN A 390 -0.36 -24.77 1.21
C GLN A 390 -1.01 -24.76 2.59
N ALA A 391 -1.37 -23.60 3.11
CA ALA A 391 -2.22 -23.51 4.29
C ALA A 391 -3.69 -23.79 3.90
N SER A 392 -4.48 -24.38 4.83
CA SER A 392 -5.89 -24.70 4.61
C SER A 392 -6.66 -23.49 4.08
N GLY A 393 -7.34 -23.67 2.95
CA GLY A 393 -8.14 -22.61 2.30
C GLY A 393 -7.33 -21.53 1.56
N GLN A 394 -6.02 -21.73 1.39
CA GLN A 394 -5.14 -20.78 0.67
C GLN A 394 -4.53 -21.45 -0.57
N THR A 395 -3.97 -20.61 -1.46
CA THR A 395 -3.23 -21.07 -2.64
C THR A 395 -1.88 -21.65 -2.22
N ALA A 396 -1.46 -22.72 -2.90
CA ALA A 396 -0.12 -23.27 -2.72
C ALA A 396 0.95 -22.31 -3.26
N PHE A 397 2.10 -22.25 -2.59
CA PHE A 397 3.24 -21.46 -3.02
C PHE A 397 4.53 -22.27 -2.95
N GLU A 398 5.49 -21.90 -3.79
CA GLU A 398 6.81 -22.51 -3.83
C GLU A 398 7.64 -22.11 -2.62
N LEU A 399 8.33 -23.09 -2.04
CA LEU A 399 9.32 -22.92 -1.00
C LEU A 399 10.73 -22.83 -1.59
N GLN A 400 11.51 -21.89 -1.10
CA GLN A 400 12.91 -21.71 -1.42
C GLN A 400 13.76 -22.52 -0.42
N ALA A 401 14.53 -23.51 -0.90
CA ALA A 401 15.43 -24.24 -0.04
C ALA A 401 16.60 -23.36 0.41
N THR A 402 16.88 -23.31 1.70
CA THR A 402 17.96 -22.54 2.31
C THR A 402 19.02 -23.42 2.99
N GLY A 403 18.77 -24.73 3.06
CA GLY A 403 19.67 -25.73 3.62
C GLY A 403 19.05 -27.12 3.56
N PRO A 404 19.75 -28.15 4.03
CA PRO A 404 19.16 -29.48 4.20
C PRO A 404 17.93 -29.36 5.12
N ASN A 405 16.77 -29.80 4.66
CA ASN A 405 15.50 -29.72 5.38
C ASN A 405 15.04 -28.31 5.83
N LYS A 406 15.69 -27.25 5.31
CA LYS A 406 15.34 -25.84 5.61
C LYS A 406 14.83 -25.16 4.38
N PHE A 407 13.68 -24.52 4.53
CA PHE A 407 12.98 -23.86 3.44
C PHE A 407 12.45 -22.50 3.92
N SER A 408 12.28 -21.56 3.01
CA SER A 408 11.73 -20.25 3.32
C SER A 408 10.81 -19.71 2.22
N LYS A 409 9.97 -18.74 2.59
CA LYS A 409 9.25 -17.86 1.70
C LYS A 409 9.42 -16.43 2.23
N PRO A 410 10.49 -15.73 1.81
CA PRO A 410 10.86 -14.42 2.37
C PRO A 410 9.76 -13.35 2.26
N SER A 411 8.96 -13.39 1.19
CA SER A 411 7.87 -12.43 0.96
C SER A 411 6.80 -12.40 2.06
N ILE A 412 6.62 -13.52 2.76
CA ILE A 412 5.68 -13.64 3.89
C ILE A 412 6.41 -13.93 5.21
N GLN A 413 7.73 -13.68 5.26
CA GLN A 413 8.58 -13.91 6.44
C GLN A 413 8.41 -15.32 7.02
N LEU A 414 8.33 -16.33 6.12
CA LEU A 414 8.13 -17.73 6.48
C LEU A 414 9.44 -18.47 6.41
N GLU A 415 9.74 -19.22 7.47
CA GLU A 415 10.80 -20.21 7.54
C GLU A 415 10.22 -21.53 8.01
N MET A 416 10.67 -22.63 7.42
CA MET A 416 10.29 -23.99 7.77
C MET A 416 11.53 -24.84 7.93
N GLU A 417 11.62 -25.58 9.02
CA GLU A 417 12.68 -26.56 9.28
C GLU A 417 12.04 -27.92 9.60
N PHE A 418 12.33 -28.93 8.77
CA PHE A 418 11.83 -30.31 8.94
C PHE A 418 12.79 -31.14 9.77
N HIS A 419 12.26 -31.89 10.72
CA HIS A 419 13.01 -32.70 11.67
C HIS A 419 12.88 -34.21 11.37
N ALA A 420 13.83 -34.98 11.86
CA ALA A 420 13.89 -36.44 11.65
C ALA A 420 12.71 -37.20 12.27
N ASP A 421 12.07 -36.64 13.29
CA ASP A 421 10.88 -37.17 13.96
C ASP A 421 9.56 -36.88 13.23
N GLN A 422 9.63 -36.45 11.99
CA GLN A 422 8.50 -36.07 11.15
C GLN A 422 7.74 -34.80 11.68
N SER A 423 8.37 -34.05 12.55
CA SER A 423 7.87 -32.73 12.92
C SER A 423 8.44 -31.63 12.01
N MET A 424 7.83 -30.46 12.04
CA MET A 424 8.26 -29.26 11.31
C MET A 424 8.14 -28.04 12.21
N THR A 425 9.23 -27.31 12.39
CA THR A 425 9.18 -25.97 12.99
C THR A 425 8.82 -24.95 11.92
N LEU A 426 7.73 -24.22 12.13
CA LEU A 426 7.29 -23.12 11.27
C LEU A 426 7.47 -21.80 12.01
N LYS A 427 8.24 -20.88 11.42
CA LYS A 427 8.43 -19.51 11.93
C LYS A 427 7.80 -18.54 10.97
N GLN A 428 6.96 -17.64 11.46
CA GLN A 428 6.34 -16.59 10.64
C GLN A 428 6.06 -15.34 11.46
N SER A 429 6.55 -14.20 10.98
CA SER A 429 6.29 -12.87 11.58
C SER A 429 6.58 -12.83 13.09
N GLY A 430 7.69 -13.46 13.53
CA GLY A 430 8.13 -13.50 14.92
C GLY A 430 7.42 -14.54 15.81
N ARG A 431 6.51 -15.34 15.25
CA ARG A 431 5.87 -16.48 15.93
C ARG A 431 6.51 -17.78 15.48
N GLU A 432 6.56 -18.76 16.38
CA GLU A 432 7.09 -20.09 16.11
C GLU A 432 6.04 -21.15 16.49
N PHE A 433 5.87 -22.16 15.64
CA PHE A 433 4.93 -23.26 15.82
C PHE A 433 5.65 -24.58 15.54
N LEU A 434 5.44 -25.56 16.41
CA LEU A 434 5.84 -26.94 16.16
C LEU A 434 4.63 -27.70 15.63
N LEU A 435 4.78 -28.26 14.42
CA LEU A 435 3.73 -28.98 13.72
C LEU A 435 4.18 -30.44 13.52
N HIS A 436 3.26 -31.39 13.57
CA HIS A 436 3.50 -32.79 13.37
C HIS A 436 2.80 -33.29 12.10
N LYS A 437 3.43 -34.18 11.39
CA LYS A 437 2.87 -34.85 10.21
C LYS A 437 1.72 -35.74 10.63
N GLU A 438 0.57 -35.60 9.93
CA GLU A 438 -0.64 -36.41 10.15
C GLU A 438 -0.55 -37.81 9.53
#